data_57ea89663810171c4855cb9fbb1b4f64
#
_entry.id   57ea89663810171c4855cb9fbb1b4f64
#
_cell.length_a   1.000
_cell.length_b   1.000
_cell.length_c   1.000
_cell.angle_alpha   90.00
_cell.angle_beta   90.00
_cell.angle_gamma   90.00
#
_symmetry.space_group_name_H-M   'P 1'
#
loop_
_entity.id
_entity.type
_entity.pdbx_description
1 polymer ?
#
loop_
_entity_poly.entity_id
_entity_poly.type
_entity_poly.pdbx_seq_one_letter_code
_entity_poly.pdbx_strand_id
1 'polypeptide(L)'
;MLFQKAILKKYLGLIDEEIVTVAWKQFQAYFLDTEIQANIQQSKEEQFQEGFLRELFVKVLGYTLNPSPDFNLITEKKNETNSKKADGAIQKDNKVIGVIELKDHKTTDLSKVEPQAFNYKSQHPDARYVLISNFEKLRLYIDNAVEYREWNLLPLHPIIEIVPFS
;
A
#
# COMPACT_ATOMS: atom_id res chain seq x y z
N MET A 1 18.29 -6.77 -2.19
CA MET A 1 17.76 -5.70 -1.30
C MET A 1 17.06 -4.65 -2.17
N LEU A 2 15.76 -4.45 -1.98
CA LEU A 2 14.92 -3.59 -2.84
C LEU A 2 15.41 -2.13 -2.94
N PHE A 3 16.02 -1.61 -1.88
CA PHE A 3 16.59 -0.27 -1.84
C PHE A 3 18.06 -0.30 -1.41
N GLN A 4 18.91 0.43 -2.12
CA GLN A 4 20.28 0.67 -1.67
C GLN A 4 20.26 1.57 -0.42
N LYS A 5 20.95 1.16 0.65
CA LYS A 5 20.95 1.87 1.94
C LYS A 5 21.32 3.37 1.83
N ALA A 6 22.33 3.67 1.01
CA ALA A 6 22.77 5.06 0.82
C ALA A 6 21.71 5.94 0.15
N ILE A 7 21.02 5.40 -0.86
CA ILE A 7 19.93 6.10 -1.56
C ILE A 7 18.75 6.30 -0.63
N LEU A 8 18.34 5.25 0.10
CA LEU A 8 17.26 5.34 1.07
C LEU A 8 17.55 6.40 2.14
N LYS A 9 18.76 6.40 2.73
CA LYS A 9 19.17 7.41 3.72
C LYS A 9 19.10 8.83 3.16
N LYS A 10 19.54 9.03 1.91
CA LYS A 10 19.46 10.34 1.24
C LYS A 10 18.02 10.84 1.14
N TYR A 11 17.10 10.01 0.65
CA TYR A 11 15.72 10.41 0.47
C TYR A 11 14.96 10.55 1.79
N LEU A 12 15.22 9.70 2.78
CA LEU A 12 14.64 9.84 4.12
C LEU A 12 15.07 11.15 4.79
N GLY A 13 16.31 11.60 4.57
CA GLY A 13 16.78 12.89 5.09
C GLY A 13 16.14 14.12 4.42
N LEU A 14 15.40 13.94 3.32
CA LEU A 14 14.64 15.01 2.64
C LEU A 14 13.17 15.08 3.08
N ILE A 15 12.70 14.09 3.84
CA ILE A 15 11.32 14.07 4.32
C ILE A 15 11.21 14.98 5.54
N ASP A 16 10.20 15.82 5.54
CA ASP A 16 9.86 16.68 6.67
C ASP A 16 9.45 15.83 7.88
N GLU A 17 10.16 15.99 9.00
CA GLU A 17 9.90 15.24 10.25
C GLU A 17 8.49 15.50 10.80
N GLU A 18 7.93 16.69 10.58
CA GLU A 18 6.58 17.02 11.01
C GLU A 18 5.55 16.19 10.24
N ILE A 19 5.73 16.04 8.92
CA ILE A 19 4.87 15.19 8.07
C ILE A 19 4.92 13.75 8.55
N VAL A 20 6.11 13.22 8.85
CA VAL A 20 6.27 11.86 9.36
C VAL A 20 5.60 11.69 10.72
N THR A 21 5.75 12.68 11.61
CA THR A 21 5.12 12.66 12.94
C THR A 21 3.60 12.65 12.84
N VAL A 22 3.02 13.47 11.97
CA VAL A 22 1.56 13.50 11.73
C VAL A 22 1.08 12.16 11.16
N ALA A 23 1.76 11.66 10.13
CA ALA A 23 1.44 10.37 9.52
C ALA A 23 1.51 9.22 10.54
N TRP A 24 2.52 9.22 11.40
CA TRP A 24 2.67 8.24 12.47
C TRP A 24 1.52 8.29 13.48
N LYS A 25 1.10 9.47 13.92
CA LYS A 25 -0.06 9.63 14.81
C LYS A 25 -1.35 9.13 14.16
N GLN A 26 -1.55 9.39 12.87
CA GLN A 26 -2.69 8.87 12.11
C GLN A 26 -2.67 7.34 12.06
N PHE A 27 -1.50 6.75 11.78
CA PHE A 27 -1.33 5.31 11.77
C PHE A 27 -1.65 4.69 13.14
N GLN A 28 -1.09 5.24 14.22
CA GLN A 28 -1.32 4.76 15.59
C GLN A 28 -2.80 4.82 15.97
N ALA A 29 -3.47 5.93 15.66
CA ALA A 29 -4.87 6.14 16.03
C ALA A 29 -5.82 5.14 15.37
N TYR A 30 -5.46 4.59 14.22
CA TYR A 30 -6.31 3.65 13.49
C TYR A 30 -5.77 2.21 13.57
N PHE A 31 -4.58 1.95 13.06
CA PHE A 31 -4.05 0.59 12.90
C PHE A 31 -3.57 -0.06 14.21
N LEU A 32 -3.31 0.73 15.25
CA LEU A 32 -2.96 0.22 16.58
C LEU A 32 -4.14 0.20 17.57
N ASP A 33 -5.33 0.60 17.15
CA ASP A 33 -6.55 0.42 17.92
C ASP A 33 -6.99 -1.05 17.90
N THR A 34 -7.10 -1.67 19.07
CA THR A 34 -7.37 -3.11 19.20
C THR A 34 -8.76 -3.52 18.73
N GLU A 35 -9.77 -2.65 18.88
CA GLU A 35 -11.11 -2.90 18.39
C GLU A 35 -11.15 -2.82 16.86
N ILE A 36 -10.52 -1.81 16.28
CA ILE A 36 -10.38 -1.69 14.82
C ILE A 36 -9.62 -2.89 14.25
N GLN A 37 -8.52 -3.32 14.88
CA GLN A 37 -7.77 -4.51 14.45
C GLN A 37 -8.66 -5.76 14.43
N ALA A 38 -9.45 -5.99 15.48
CA ALA A 38 -10.36 -7.12 15.55
C ALA A 38 -11.42 -7.07 14.44
N ASN A 39 -11.97 -5.89 14.15
CA ASN A 39 -12.94 -5.68 13.09
C ASN A 39 -12.34 -5.88 11.70
N ILE A 40 -11.11 -5.41 11.46
CA ILE A 40 -10.38 -5.66 10.19
C ILE A 40 -10.21 -7.16 9.95
N GLN A 41 -9.82 -7.92 10.98
CA GLN A 41 -9.62 -9.37 10.87
C GLN A 41 -10.91 -10.16 10.57
N GLN A 42 -12.08 -9.57 10.83
CA GLN A 42 -13.39 -10.16 10.53
C GLN A 42 -14.01 -9.62 9.24
N SER A 43 -13.44 -8.56 8.67
CA SER A 43 -13.98 -7.93 7.47
C SER A 43 -13.71 -8.78 6.23
N LYS A 44 -14.71 -8.83 5.34
CA LYS A 44 -14.51 -9.33 3.99
C LYS A 44 -13.77 -8.30 3.15
N GLU A 45 -13.16 -8.77 2.06
CA GLU A 45 -12.40 -7.94 1.13
C GLU A 45 -13.22 -6.71 0.67
N GLU A 46 -14.41 -6.94 0.13
CA GLU A 46 -15.30 -5.89 -0.38
C GLU A 46 -15.80 -4.90 0.67
N GLN A 47 -15.77 -5.28 1.94
CA GLN A 47 -16.23 -4.40 3.04
C GLN A 47 -15.18 -3.37 3.44
N PHE A 48 -13.90 -3.67 3.25
CA PHE A 48 -12.82 -2.84 3.76
C PHE A 48 -11.89 -2.27 2.67
N GLN A 49 -11.99 -2.67 1.42
CA GLN A 49 -11.12 -2.18 0.34
C GLN A 49 -11.02 -0.65 0.29
N GLU A 50 -12.15 0.03 0.19
CA GLU A 50 -12.14 1.50 0.12
C GLU A 50 -11.67 2.12 1.43
N GLY A 51 -12.11 1.58 2.56
CA GLY A 51 -11.67 2.03 3.89
C GLY A 51 -10.17 1.89 4.07
N PHE A 52 -9.59 0.78 3.65
CA PHE A 52 -8.14 0.55 3.71
C PHE A 52 -7.36 1.57 2.86
N LEU A 53 -7.80 1.80 1.62
CA LEU A 53 -7.18 2.80 0.76
C LEU A 53 -7.26 4.20 1.38
N ARG A 54 -8.39 4.55 1.97
CA ARG A 54 -8.59 5.84 2.64
C ARG A 54 -7.73 5.97 3.90
N GLU A 55 -7.76 4.98 4.79
CA GLU A 55 -7.06 5.07 6.07
C GLU A 55 -5.53 5.00 5.89
N LEU A 56 -5.03 4.08 5.06
CA LEU A 56 -3.59 3.94 4.86
C LEU A 56 -3.05 4.91 3.81
N PHE A 57 -3.59 4.86 2.59
CA PHE A 57 -3.00 5.61 1.48
C PHE A 57 -3.30 7.10 1.55
N VAL A 58 -4.51 7.49 1.92
CA VAL A 58 -4.86 8.92 2.00
C VAL A 58 -4.38 9.52 3.32
N LYS A 59 -4.84 8.99 4.46
CA LYS A 59 -4.59 9.63 5.75
C LYS A 59 -3.15 9.47 6.26
N VAL A 60 -2.53 8.32 6.05
CA VAL A 60 -1.16 8.05 6.52
C VAL A 60 -0.13 8.43 5.45
N LEU A 61 -0.29 7.92 4.23
CA LEU A 61 0.71 8.08 3.16
C LEU A 61 0.54 9.37 2.34
N GLY A 62 -0.56 10.11 2.51
CA GLY A 62 -0.74 11.42 1.91
C GLY A 62 -1.17 11.43 0.45
N TYR A 63 -1.66 10.30 -0.09
CA TYR A 63 -2.24 10.26 -1.43
C TYR A 63 -3.57 11.00 -1.48
N THR A 64 -3.93 11.49 -2.65
CA THR A 64 -5.20 12.19 -2.91
C THR A 64 -6.10 11.30 -3.76
N LEU A 65 -7.29 11.02 -3.23
CA LEU A 65 -8.25 10.12 -3.86
C LEU A 65 -9.08 10.85 -4.92
N ASN A 66 -9.35 10.16 -6.04
CA ASN A 66 -10.34 10.61 -7.04
C ASN A 66 -11.73 10.81 -6.33
N PRO A 67 -12.51 11.88 -6.60
CA PRO A 67 -12.34 12.88 -7.68
C PRO A 67 -11.71 14.22 -7.24
N SER A 68 -11.00 14.26 -6.14
CA SER A 68 -10.33 15.51 -5.71
C SER A 68 -9.41 16.06 -6.80
N PRO A 69 -9.21 17.40 -6.88
CA PRO A 69 -8.25 17.98 -7.82
C PRO A 69 -6.85 17.36 -7.62
N ASP A 70 -6.14 17.14 -8.73
CA ASP A 70 -4.78 16.56 -8.73
C ASP A 70 -4.67 15.20 -8.01
N PHE A 71 -5.73 14.41 -8.05
CA PHE A 71 -5.72 13.07 -7.46
C PHE A 71 -4.63 12.19 -8.08
N ASN A 72 -4.01 11.37 -7.22
CA ASN A 72 -2.95 10.43 -7.59
C ASN A 72 -3.24 8.99 -7.13
N LEU A 73 -4.41 8.75 -6.53
CA LEU A 73 -4.93 7.45 -6.15
C LEU A 73 -6.31 7.23 -6.78
N ILE A 74 -6.45 6.11 -7.49
CA ILE A 74 -7.69 5.69 -8.14
C ILE A 74 -8.13 4.38 -7.53
N THR A 75 -9.41 4.25 -7.18
CA THR A 75 -10.02 2.97 -6.77
C THR A 75 -10.53 2.22 -7.99
N GLU A 76 -10.49 0.89 -7.97
CA GLU A 76 -11.00 0.03 -9.03
C GLU A 76 -10.51 0.40 -10.45
N LYS A 77 -9.20 0.55 -10.64
CA LYS A 77 -8.63 0.90 -11.95
C LYS A 77 -8.79 -0.23 -12.96
N LYS A 78 -9.56 0.02 -14.01
CA LYS A 78 -9.66 -0.89 -15.16
C LYS A 78 -8.33 -1.00 -15.92
N ASN A 79 -8.02 -2.22 -16.35
CA ASN A 79 -6.93 -2.44 -17.29
C ASN A 79 -7.19 -1.74 -18.63
N GLU A 80 -6.12 -1.35 -19.32
CA GLU A 80 -6.24 -0.70 -20.62
C GLU A 80 -6.73 -1.66 -21.74
N THR A 81 -6.43 -2.96 -21.59
CA THR A 81 -6.67 -3.97 -22.63
C THR A 81 -7.82 -4.94 -22.35
N ASN A 82 -8.36 -4.96 -21.15
CA ASN A 82 -9.47 -5.86 -20.77
C ASN A 82 -10.36 -5.24 -19.68
N SER A 83 -11.45 -5.93 -19.33
CA SER A 83 -12.42 -5.45 -18.33
C SER A 83 -12.02 -5.72 -16.87
N LYS A 84 -10.89 -6.40 -16.62
CA LYS A 84 -10.42 -6.67 -15.24
C LYS A 84 -9.97 -5.36 -14.59
N LYS A 85 -10.15 -5.29 -13.26
CA LYS A 85 -9.83 -4.11 -12.48
C LYS A 85 -8.83 -4.48 -11.39
N ALA A 86 -7.80 -3.66 -11.19
CA ALA A 86 -7.06 -3.62 -9.94
C ALA A 86 -7.89 -2.89 -8.88
N ASP A 87 -7.74 -3.26 -7.61
CA ASP A 87 -8.46 -2.63 -6.49
C ASP A 87 -8.08 -1.17 -6.30
N GLY A 88 -6.85 -0.82 -6.66
CA GLY A 88 -6.38 0.55 -6.70
C GLY A 88 -5.24 0.74 -7.67
N ALA A 89 -4.99 2.00 -8.02
CA ALA A 89 -3.83 2.40 -8.81
C ALA A 89 -3.29 3.75 -8.35
N ILE A 90 -1.97 3.87 -8.41
CA ILE A 90 -1.25 5.12 -8.17
C ILE A 90 -0.89 5.70 -9.53
N GLN A 91 -1.19 6.98 -9.73
CA GLN A 91 -0.86 7.70 -10.96
C GLN A 91 0.04 8.90 -10.71
N LYS A 92 0.82 9.23 -11.72
CA LYS A 92 1.61 10.45 -11.83
C LYS A 92 1.55 10.94 -13.26
N ASP A 93 1.31 12.24 -13.46
CA ASP A 93 1.22 12.84 -14.78
C ASP A 93 0.23 12.10 -15.72
N ASN A 94 -0.94 11.71 -15.17
CA ASN A 94 -1.98 10.93 -15.82
C ASN A 94 -1.56 9.50 -16.28
N LYS A 95 -0.44 8.99 -15.79
CA LYS A 95 0.05 7.64 -16.08
C LYS A 95 -0.03 6.77 -14.83
N VAL A 96 -0.51 5.54 -14.97
CA VAL A 96 -0.48 4.57 -13.89
C VAL A 96 0.96 4.12 -13.66
N ILE A 97 1.51 4.44 -12.49
CA ILE A 97 2.87 4.06 -12.08
C ILE A 97 2.89 2.90 -11.10
N GLY A 98 1.76 2.58 -10.48
CA GLY A 98 1.64 1.48 -9.53
C GLY A 98 0.23 0.91 -9.49
N VAL A 99 0.13 -0.37 -9.17
CA VAL A 99 -1.14 -1.08 -8.98
C VAL A 99 -1.22 -1.63 -7.56
N ILE A 100 -2.44 -1.70 -7.03
CA ILE A 100 -2.73 -2.17 -5.69
C ILE A 100 -3.73 -3.32 -5.80
N GLU A 101 -3.40 -4.44 -5.19
CA GLU A 101 -4.27 -5.62 -5.08
C GLU A 101 -4.50 -5.92 -3.61
N LEU A 102 -5.76 -6.04 -3.23
CA LEU A 102 -6.20 -6.25 -1.85
C LEU A 102 -6.88 -7.60 -1.72
N LYS A 103 -6.68 -8.25 -0.59
CA LYS A 103 -7.36 -9.48 -0.18
C LYS A 103 -7.77 -9.35 1.28
N ASP A 104 -8.70 -10.17 1.72
CA ASP A 104 -9.00 -10.28 3.14
C ASP A 104 -7.90 -11.04 3.90
N HIS A 105 -7.93 -10.95 5.23
CA HIS A 105 -6.92 -11.56 6.10
C HIS A 105 -6.83 -13.09 6.01
N LYS A 106 -7.82 -13.77 5.42
CA LYS A 106 -7.78 -15.23 5.18
C LYS A 106 -6.71 -15.61 4.17
N THR A 107 -6.34 -14.68 3.30
CA THR A 107 -5.22 -14.84 2.37
C THR A 107 -3.91 -14.60 3.11
N THR A 108 -3.39 -15.61 3.79
CA THR A 108 -2.18 -15.50 4.63
C THR A 108 -0.89 -15.48 3.82
N ASP A 109 -0.89 -16.14 2.66
CA ASP A 109 0.26 -16.19 1.74
C ASP A 109 0.05 -15.22 0.58
N LEU A 110 0.63 -14.04 0.69
CA LEU A 110 0.53 -13.00 -0.34
C LEU A 110 1.25 -13.36 -1.65
N SER A 111 2.13 -14.36 -1.65
CA SER A 111 2.78 -14.83 -2.88
C SER A 111 1.79 -15.44 -3.87
N LYS A 112 0.66 -15.96 -3.38
CA LYS A 112 -0.43 -16.47 -4.23
C LYS A 112 -1.17 -15.37 -4.99
N VAL A 113 -1.06 -14.14 -4.55
CA VAL A 113 -1.69 -12.95 -5.16
C VAL A 113 -0.79 -12.31 -6.22
N GLU A 114 0.51 -12.58 -6.19
CA GLU A 114 1.49 -12.02 -7.13
C GLU A 114 1.09 -12.18 -8.60
N PRO A 115 0.68 -13.36 -9.09
CA PRO A 115 0.33 -13.52 -10.51
C PRO A 115 -0.79 -12.58 -10.95
N GLN A 116 -1.80 -12.37 -10.11
CA GLN A 116 -2.91 -11.47 -10.41
C GLN A 116 -2.44 -10.01 -10.42
N ALA A 117 -1.71 -9.58 -9.40
CA ALA A 117 -1.22 -8.21 -9.25
C ALA A 117 -0.24 -7.83 -10.38
N PHE A 118 0.69 -8.73 -10.73
CA PHE A 118 1.64 -8.51 -11.83
C PHE A 118 0.96 -8.55 -13.21
N ASN A 119 -0.12 -9.33 -13.36
CA ASN A 119 -0.93 -9.26 -14.58
C ASN A 119 -1.57 -7.87 -14.72
N TYR A 120 -2.10 -7.27 -13.66
CA TYR A 120 -2.60 -5.88 -13.70
C TYR A 120 -1.48 -4.89 -14.03
N LYS A 121 -0.30 -5.03 -13.41
CA LYS A 121 0.86 -4.19 -13.74
C LYS A 121 1.19 -4.24 -15.23
N SER A 122 1.19 -5.43 -15.83
CA SER A 122 1.57 -5.63 -17.24
C SER A 122 0.62 -4.93 -18.22
N GLN A 123 -0.59 -4.59 -17.80
CA GLN A 123 -1.58 -3.87 -18.61
C GLN A 123 -1.37 -2.35 -18.61
N HIS A 124 -0.42 -1.83 -17.83
CA HIS A 124 -0.11 -0.41 -17.71
C HIS A 124 1.38 -0.20 -18.01
N PRO A 125 1.71 0.37 -19.19
CA PRO A 125 3.12 0.43 -19.67
C PRO A 125 4.09 1.15 -18.73
N ASP A 126 3.61 2.17 -18.02
CA ASP A 126 4.42 2.98 -17.11
C ASP A 126 4.44 2.42 -15.65
N ALA A 127 3.69 1.35 -15.38
CA ALA A 127 3.61 0.78 -14.03
C ALA A 127 4.90 0.06 -13.65
N ARG A 128 5.50 0.49 -12.55
CA ARG A 128 6.70 -0.09 -11.95
C ARG A 128 6.44 -0.70 -10.60
N TYR A 129 5.45 -0.18 -9.87
CA TYR A 129 5.18 -0.56 -8.49
C TYR A 129 4.00 -1.52 -8.42
N VAL A 130 4.12 -2.53 -7.58
CA VAL A 130 3.03 -3.42 -7.21
C VAL A 130 2.93 -3.43 -5.70
N LEU A 131 1.74 -3.15 -5.18
CA LEU A 131 1.42 -3.26 -3.77
C LEU A 131 0.37 -4.36 -3.58
N ILE A 132 0.63 -5.27 -2.67
CA ILE A 132 -0.28 -6.36 -2.31
C ILE A 132 -0.51 -6.30 -0.81
N SER A 133 -1.77 -6.34 -0.38
CA SER A 133 -2.11 -6.37 1.04
C SER A 133 -3.27 -7.32 1.32
N ASN A 134 -3.23 -7.93 2.50
CA ASN A 134 -4.37 -8.63 3.12
C ASN A 134 -4.93 -7.86 4.32
N PHE A 135 -4.74 -6.53 4.34
CA PHE A 135 -5.10 -5.60 5.41
C PHE A 135 -4.23 -5.71 6.68
N GLU A 136 -3.57 -6.84 6.89
CA GLU A 136 -2.63 -7.06 7.99
C GLU A 136 -1.19 -6.83 7.56
N LYS A 137 -0.84 -7.30 6.36
CA LYS A 137 0.49 -7.14 5.76
C LYS A 137 0.39 -6.31 4.50
N LEU A 138 1.41 -5.52 4.25
CA LEU A 138 1.59 -4.77 3.03
C LEU A 138 2.93 -5.14 2.40
N ARG A 139 2.92 -5.58 1.15
CA ARG A 139 4.12 -5.82 0.34
C ARG A 139 4.26 -4.78 -0.76
N LEU A 140 5.48 -4.33 -0.97
CA LEU A 140 5.87 -3.50 -2.10
C LEU A 140 6.90 -4.22 -2.96
N TYR A 141 6.62 -4.27 -4.25
CA TYR A 141 7.51 -4.75 -5.30
C TYR A 141 7.86 -3.63 -6.25
N ILE A 142 9.06 -3.70 -6.86
CA ILE A 142 9.49 -2.78 -7.92
C ILE A 142 9.90 -3.61 -9.14
N ASP A 143 9.27 -3.33 -10.25
CA ASP A 143 9.47 -3.93 -11.58
C ASP A 143 9.11 -5.42 -11.68
N ASN A 144 9.52 -6.27 -10.74
CA ASN A 144 9.32 -7.72 -10.78
C ASN A 144 9.03 -8.34 -9.40
N ALA A 145 8.69 -9.62 -9.37
CA ALA A 145 8.34 -10.36 -8.15
C ALA A 145 9.55 -11.02 -7.44
N VAL A 146 10.79 -10.66 -7.81
CA VAL A 146 12.00 -11.31 -7.24
C VAL A 146 12.27 -10.83 -5.83
N GLU A 147 12.12 -9.54 -5.58
CA GLU A 147 12.32 -8.94 -4.26
C GLU A 147 11.13 -8.07 -3.86
N TYR A 148 10.79 -8.10 -2.58
CA TYR A 148 9.77 -7.25 -2.01
C TYR A 148 10.19 -6.72 -0.62
N ARG A 149 9.53 -5.64 -0.19
CA ARG A 149 9.51 -5.19 1.19
C ARG A 149 8.15 -5.49 1.79
N GLU A 150 8.11 -6.03 3.01
CA GLU A 150 6.85 -6.32 3.71
C GLU A 150 6.82 -5.60 5.05
N TRP A 151 5.66 -5.07 5.40
CA TRP A 151 5.36 -4.48 6.69
C TRP A 151 4.14 -5.15 7.30
N ASN A 152 4.14 -5.34 8.62
CA ASN A 152 2.96 -5.71 9.39
C ASN A 152 2.26 -4.42 9.83
N LEU A 153 1.01 -4.25 9.43
CA LEU A 153 0.19 -3.08 9.76
C LEU A 153 -0.57 -3.23 11.07
N LEU A 154 -0.76 -4.48 11.54
CA LEU A 154 -1.52 -4.81 12.74
C LEU A 154 -0.63 -5.57 13.74
N PRO A 155 0.43 -4.96 14.28
CA PRO A 155 1.28 -5.62 15.25
C PRO A 155 0.51 -5.92 16.54
N LEU A 156 0.58 -7.16 17.02
CA LEU A 156 -0.09 -7.62 18.25
C LEU A 156 0.42 -6.94 19.53
N HIS A 157 1.60 -6.33 19.46
CA HIS A 157 2.18 -5.51 20.51
C HIS A 157 2.83 -4.27 19.90
N PRO A 158 2.73 -3.10 20.53
CA PRO A 158 3.37 -1.87 20.06
C PRO A 158 4.89 -1.86 20.33
N ILE A 159 5.56 -2.99 20.15
CA ILE A 159 7.01 -3.01 20.01
C ILE A 159 7.25 -2.64 18.54
N ILE A 160 7.12 -1.36 18.28
CA ILE A 160 7.71 -0.81 17.09
C ILE A 160 9.20 -0.77 17.40
N GLU A 161 9.90 -1.79 16.99
CA GLU A 161 11.23 -1.57 16.55
C GLU A 161 11.12 -0.66 15.32
N ILE A 162 11.08 0.65 15.58
CA ILE A 162 11.69 1.59 14.67
C ILE A 162 13.13 1.09 14.65
N VAL A 163 13.42 0.17 13.72
CA VAL A 163 14.80 -0.20 13.48
C VAL A 163 15.41 1.10 12.98
N PRO A 164 16.17 1.82 13.84
CA PRO A 164 16.91 2.95 13.32
C PRO A 164 17.77 2.32 12.23
N PHE A 165 17.69 2.85 11.04
CA PHE A 165 18.57 2.48 9.96
C PHE A 165 20.00 2.84 10.39
N SER A 166 20.62 1.93 11.15
CA SER A 166 22.04 2.03 11.51
C SER A 166 22.88 1.66 10.29
#